data_96d1721843314e92f7341f2f00a0c7c3
#
_entry.id   96d1721843314e92f7341f2f00a0c7c3
#
_cell.length_a   1.000
_cell.length_b   1.000
_cell.length_c   1.000
_cell.angle_alpha   90.00
_cell.angle_beta   90.00
_cell.angle_gamma   90.00
#
_symmetry.space_group_name_H-M   'P 1'
#
loop_
_entity.id
_entity.type
_entity.pdbx_description
1 polymer ?
#
loop_
_entity_poly.entity_id
_entity_poly.type
_entity_poly.pdbx_seq_one_letter_code
_entity_poly.pdbx_strand_id
1 'polypeptide(L)'
;MTETFVEENKPQHIEAIAALRSSLAGLPSPSIASRRIAKATVEKYGVVADTSNVFFPYFKEDVLVAAKKRSIAEKAFSTAGEWKGSGLFGQQLFTKGGKYVTVVEGEYDALAVYQMLGSKWPVVSVRNGAGGAAKDCKEQYEWLSSFENIVICFDNDEVGKQAAQQVAAVFAGKAKVFKGIDGYKDGCDFLLAGKEKEFIDRWWAAELETPDGIVAGSSLWEEVSAPMVKADCDYPWEGLNDLTYGIRTGELVTVTAGSGLGKSQFLRELVWHILQKTQDNIGLMFLEESVKKTALSIMSMSANTPLHLPDVEVSQEQRKEAFDATLGTGRLYLFDHFGSTSIDNILNRVRFLAKGMGCKYVFLDHISIIVSAQEGGDERKAIDEIMTKLRMLVQETGIALVVVSHLKRPSDKGHEEGAATSLAQLRGSGSIAQLSDMVIGLERNGQHEDLTERNTTKVRVLKNRFSGTTGPACKLLYNKHTGRMNERQEEAL
;
A
#
# COMPACT_ATOMS: atom_id res chain seq x y z
N MET A 1 -5.68 -22.60 -42.56
CA MET A 1 -7.04 -23.05 -42.22
C MET A 1 -7.62 -22.02 -41.27
N THR A 2 -8.07 -20.98 -41.88
CA THR A 2 -8.74 -19.81 -41.28
C THR A 2 -10.09 -19.74 -41.95
N GLU A 3 -11.10 -19.27 -41.22
CA GLU A 3 -12.45 -19.00 -41.67
C GLU A 3 -13.40 -20.20 -41.68
N THR A 4 -14.21 -20.28 -40.63
CA THR A 4 -15.64 -20.64 -40.70
C THR A 4 -16.23 -20.77 -39.30
N PHE A 5 -16.52 -19.65 -38.60
CA PHE A 5 -17.30 -19.65 -37.33
C PHE A 5 -18.05 -18.32 -37.05
N VAL A 6 -18.60 -17.67 -38.07
CA VAL A 6 -19.29 -16.36 -37.81
C VAL A 6 -20.70 -16.28 -38.47
N GLU A 7 -21.20 -17.23 -39.20
CA GLU A 7 -22.41 -17.00 -40.00
C GLU A 7 -23.72 -17.70 -39.59
N GLU A 8 -23.79 -18.55 -38.60
CA GLU A 8 -25.02 -19.32 -38.31
C GLU A 8 -26.04 -18.71 -37.34
N ASN A 9 -25.77 -17.57 -36.69
CA ASN A 9 -26.67 -17.01 -35.66
C ASN A 9 -27.47 -15.76 -36.04
N LYS A 10 -27.34 -15.22 -37.25
CA LYS A 10 -28.02 -13.99 -37.68
C LYS A 10 -29.56 -14.06 -37.80
N PRO A 11 -30.20 -15.16 -38.27
CA PRO A 11 -31.65 -15.21 -38.39
C PRO A 11 -32.39 -15.21 -37.06
N GLN A 12 -31.90 -15.97 -36.07
CA GLN A 12 -32.57 -16.09 -34.76
C GLN A 12 -32.55 -14.75 -33.94
N HIS A 13 -31.50 -13.97 -34.08
CA HIS A 13 -31.42 -12.66 -33.43
C HIS A 13 -32.39 -11.65 -34.03
N ILE A 14 -32.60 -11.64 -35.34
CA ILE A 14 -33.55 -10.75 -36.03
C ILE A 14 -34.99 -11.06 -35.59
N GLU A 15 -35.34 -12.34 -35.52
CA GLU A 15 -36.66 -12.80 -35.08
C GLU A 15 -36.91 -12.42 -33.59
N ALA A 16 -35.92 -12.62 -32.73
CA ALA A 16 -36.01 -12.26 -31.30
C ALA A 16 -36.21 -10.74 -31.08
N ILE A 17 -35.51 -9.91 -31.86
CA ILE A 17 -35.67 -8.45 -31.83
C ILE A 17 -37.06 -8.04 -32.36
N ALA A 18 -37.55 -8.67 -33.45
CA ALA A 18 -38.86 -8.38 -33.98
C ALA A 18 -39.98 -8.78 -33.01
N ALA A 19 -39.87 -9.97 -32.40
CA ALA A 19 -40.79 -10.42 -31.35
C ALA A 19 -40.80 -9.47 -30.14
N LEU A 20 -39.61 -9.03 -29.68
CA LEU A 20 -39.49 -8.06 -28.59
C LEU A 20 -40.22 -6.75 -28.93
N ARG A 21 -39.96 -6.16 -30.11
CA ARG A 21 -40.61 -4.93 -30.55
C ARG A 21 -42.13 -5.08 -30.61
N SER A 22 -42.62 -6.17 -31.12
CA SER A 22 -44.05 -6.46 -31.16
C SER A 22 -44.66 -6.62 -29.78
N SER A 23 -43.95 -7.21 -28.83
CA SER A 23 -44.43 -7.40 -27.45
C SER A 23 -44.45 -6.10 -26.66
N LEU A 24 -43.61 -5.12 -26.95
CA LEU A 24 -43.58 -3.84 -26.29
C LEU A 24 -44.43 -2.78 -26.97
N ALA A 25 -44.83 -3.01 -28.22
CA ALA A 25 -45.64 -2.10 -28.99
C ALA A 25 -47.00 -1.88 -28.32
N GLY A 26 -47.40 -0.62 -28.11
CA GLY A 26 -48.68 -0.29 -27.53
C GLY A 26 -48.80 -0.43 -26.00
N LEU A 27 -47.77 -0.90 -25.30
CA LEU A 27 -47.75 -0.91 -23.85
C LEU A 27 -47.71 0.52 -23.31
N PRO A 28 -48.46 0.83 -22.21
CA PRO A 28 -48.43 2.15 -21.59
C PRO A 28 -47.15 2.38 -20.79
N SER A 29 -46.77 3.65 -20.65
CA SER A 29 -45.76 4.04 -19.68
C SER A 29 -46.34 3.95 -18.25
N PRO A 30 -45.67 3.25 -17.34
CA PRO A 30 -46.16 3.04 -16.00
C PRO A 30 -46.11 4.35 -15.16
N SER A 31 -46.95 4.42 -14.16
CA SER A 31 -46.78 5.38 -13.08
C SER A 31 -45.75 4.82 -12.07
N ILE A 32 -44.69 5.57 -11.81
CA ILE A 32 -43.65 5.20 -10.81
C ILE A 32 -43.75 6.18 -9.63
N ALA A 33 -44.95 6.54 -9.24
CA ALA A 33 -45.22 7.49 -8.17
C ALA A 33 -44.67 7.03 -6.80
N SER A 34 -44.57 5.71 -6.56
CA SER A 34 -43.95 5.15 -5.36
C SER A 34 -42.46 5.51 -5.22
N ARG A 35 -41.82 5.91 -6.31
CA ARG A 35 -40.44 6.41 -6.35
C ARG A 35 -40.34 7.90 -6.63
N ARG A 36 -41.46 8.63 -6.63
CA ARG A 36 -41.59 10.06 -6.99
C ARG A 36 -41.05 10.41 -8.39
N ILE A 37 -40.94 9.41 -9.29
CA ILE A 37 -40.52 9.63 -10.67
C ILE A 37 -41.72 10.12 -11.49
N ALA A 38 -41.57 11.28 -12.13
CA ALA A 38 -42.60 11.89 -12.93
C ALA A 38 -42.88 11.10 -14.22
N LYS A 39 -44.16 11.06 -14.62
CA LYS A 39 -44.61 10.35 -15.85
C LYS A 39 -43.83 10.81 -17.10
N ALA A 40 -43.60 12.12 -17.23
CA ALA A 40 -42.84 12.67 -18.36
C ALA A 40 -41.43 12.14 -18.46
N THR A 41 -40.77 11.86 -17.32
CA THR A 41 -39.42 11.22 -17.30
C THR A 41 -39.48 9.76 -17.78
N VAL A 42 -40.48 9.01 -17.32
CA VAL A 42 -40.74 7.62 -17.70
C VAL A 42 -40.97 7.51 -19.21
N GLU A 43 -41.86 8.39 -19.74
CA GLU A 43 -42.16 8.48 -21.17
C GLU A 43 -40.91 8.87 -22.00
N LYS A 44 -40.15 9.83 -21.53
CA LYS A 44 -38.91 10.27 -22.18
C LYS A 44 -37.93 9.10 -22.39
N TYR A 45 -37.78 8.24 -21.39
CA TYR A 45 -36.86 7.09 -21.47
C TYR A 45 -37.47 5.87 -22.19
N GLY A 46 -38.75 5.96 -22.62
CA GLY A 46 -39.45 4.89 -23.33
C GLY A 46 -39.72 3.66 -22.44
N VAL A 47 -39.80 3.86 -21.13
CA VAL A 47 -40.14 2.76 -20.19
C VAL A 47 -41.61 2.45 -20.30
N VAL A 48 -41.91 1.16 -20.49
CA VAL A 48 -43.31 0.67 -20.63
C VAL A 48 -43.57 -0.48 -19.65
N ALA A 49 -44.85 -0.78 -19.40
CA ALA A 49 -45.20 -1.86 -18.49
C ALA A 49 -46.46 -2.61 -18.95
N ASP A 50 -46.47 -3.90 -18.66
CA ASP A 50 -47.66 -4.73 -18.63
C ASP A 50 -48.20 -4.84 -17.17
N THR A 51 -49.13 -5.73 -16.94
CA THR A 51 -49.73 -5.98 -15.62
C THR A 51 -48.79 -6.55 -14.57
N SER A 52 -47.66 -7.13 -15.02
CA SER A 52 -46.75 -7.89 -14.16
C SER A 52 -45.33 -7.37 -14.16
N ASN A 53 -44.94 -6.60 -15.19
CA ASN A 53 -43.55 -6.24 -15.42
C ASN A 53 -43.36 -4.82 -15.93
N VAL A 54 -42.22 -4.22 -15.58
CA VAL A 54 -41.72 -2.98 -16.17
C VAL A 54 -40.54 -3.35 -17.13
N PHE A 55 -40.58 -2.73 -18.30
CA PHE A 55 -39.57 -2.96 -19.36
C PHE A 55 -38.74 -1.70 -19.58
N PHE A 56 -37.44 -1.84 -19.47
CA PHE A 56 -36.45 -0.81 -19.75
C PHE A 56 -35.81 -1.11 -21.11
N PRO A 57 -36.02 -0.25 -22.14
CA PRO A 57 -35.53 -0.53 -23.48
C PRO A 57 -34.07 -0.19 -23.66
N TYR A 58 -33.35 -1.01 -24.41
CA TYR A 58 -31.95 -0.81 -24.79
C TYR A 58 -31.82 -0.78 -26.31
N PHE A 59 -30.97 0.13 -26.77
CA PHE A 59 -30.84 0.43 -28.19
C PHE A 59 -29.39 0.20 -28.66
N LYS A 60 -29.28 -0.04 -29.95
CA LYS A 60 -28.03 -0.01 -30.72
C LYS A 60 -28.29 0.88 -31.93
N GLU A 61 -27.58 2.00 -32.07
CA GLU A 61 -27.76 2.94 -33.18
C GLU A 61 -29.26 3.27 -33.43
N ASP A 62 -29.94 3.75 -32.43
CA ASP A 62 -31.38 4.11 -32.45
C ASP A 62 -32.36 2.94 -32.72
N VAL A 63 -31.86 1.73 -32.83
CA VAL A 63 -32.68 0.54 -33.03
C VAL A 63 -32.87 -0.19 -31.70
N LEU A 64 -34.13 -0.40 -31.27
CA LEU A 64 -34.45 -1.21 -30.11
C LEU A 64 -34.00 -2.65 -30.33
N VAL A 65 -33.03 -3.12 -29.55
CA VAL A 65 -32.45 -4.47 -29.70
C VAL A 65 -32.67 -5.35 -28.46
N ALA A 66 -32.82 -4.77 -27.28
CA ALA A 66 -33.04 -5.51 -26.05
C ALA A 66 -33.95 -4.75 -25.09
N ALA A 67 -34.48 -5.45 -24.10
CA ALA A 67 -35.14 -4.85 -22.93
C ALA A 67 -34.80 -5.62 -21.65
N LYS A 68 -34.62 -4.87 -20.58
CA LYS A 68 -34.53 -5.45 -19.21
C LYS A 68 -35.93 -5.46 -18.63
N LYS A 69 -36.35 -6.61 -18.23
CA LYS A 69 -37.69 -6.87 -17.68
C LYS A 69 -37.55 -7.00 -16.16
N ARG A 70 -38.31 -6.20 -15.42
CA ARG A 70 -38.36 -6.25 -13.96
C ARG A 70 -39.78 -6.58 -13.49
N SER A 71 -39.92 -7.61 -12.66
CA SER A 71 -41.20 -7.96 -12.03
C SER A 71 -41.67 -6.86 -11.10
N ILE A 72 -42.98 -6.58 -11.13
CA ILE A 72 -43.61 -5.62 -10.20
C ILE A 72 -43.79 -6.24 -8.81
N ALA A 73 -44.10 -7.54 -8.75
CA ALA A 73 -44.36 -8.27 -7.51
C ALA A 73 -43.07 -8.73 -6.79
N GLU A 74 -42.06 -9.06 -7.52
CA GLU A 74 -40.80 -9.66 -6.99
C GLU A 74 -39.60 -8.83 -7.39
N LYS A 75 -38.49 -8.95 -6.63
CA LYS A 75 -37.21 -8.33 -7.01
C LYS A 75 -36.45 -9.15 -8.07
N ALA A 76 -37.18 -9.70 -9.03
CA ALA A 76 -36.62 -10.49 -10.13
C ALA A 76 -36.51 -9.65 -11.39
N PHE A 77 -35.44 -9.87 -12.15
CA PHE A 77 -35.26 -9.28 -13.48
C PHE A 77 -34.73 -10.31 -14.47
N SER A 78 -35.04 -10.11 -15.72
CA SER A 78 -34.54 -10.89 -16.85
C SER A 78 -34.31 -9.98 -18.05
N THR A 79 -33.62 -10.47 -19.05
CA THR A 79 -33.35 -9.73 -20.30
C THR A 79 -34.03 -10.44 -21.48
N ALA A 80 -34.47 -9.63 -22.45
CA ALA A 80 -35.05 -10.13 -23.72
C ALA A 80 -34.38 -9.41 -24.89
N GLY A 81 -34.30 -10.09 -26.04
CA GLY A 81 -33.64 -9.57 -27.26
C GLY A 81 -32.12 -9.74 -27.25
N GLU A 82 -31.43 -8.95 -28.06
CA GLU A 82 -29.97 -8.98 -28.20
C GLU A 82 -29.27 -8.07 -27.17
N TRP A 83 -28.90 -8.65 -26.03
CA TRP A 83 -28.27 -7.91 -24.93
C TRP A 83 -26.82 -7.48 -25.23
N LYS A 84 -26.08 -8.34 -25.92
CA LYS A 84 -24.68 -8.09 -26.27
C LYS A 84 -24.56 -7.00 -27.34
N GLY A 85 -23.77 -5.96 -27.03
CA GLY A 85 -23.55 -4.84 -27.96
C GLY A 85 -24.63 -3.76 -27.94
N SER A 86 -25.66 -3.87 -27.07
CA SER A 86 -26.57 -2.75 -26.80
C SER A 86 -25.82 -1.58 -26.14
N GLY A 87 -26.32 -0.36 -26.30
CA GLY A 87 -25.83 0.83 -25.59
C GLY A 87 -26.15 0.82 -24.10
N LEU A 88 -25.78 1.88 -23.40
CA LEU A 88 -26.21 2.14 -22.03
C LEU A 88 -27.71 2.50 -22.02
N PHE A 89 -28.40 2.24 -20.91
CA PHE A 89 -29.80 2.62 -20.79
C PHE A 89 -29.97 4.16 -20.90
N GLY A 90 -30.82 4.61 -21.79
CA GLY A 90 -31.07 6.02 -22.06
C GLY A 90 -30.08 6.70 -23.02
N GLN A 91 -29.02 6.01 -23.47
CA GLN A 91 -27.99 6.57 -24.34
C GLN A 91 -28.55 7.15 -25.65
N GLN A 92 -29.53 6.49 -26.27
CA GLN A 92 -30.18 6.94 -27.51
C GLN A 92 -30.93 8.28 -27.40
N LEU A 93 -31.17 8.75 -26.19
CA LEU A 93 -31.90 10.01 -25.95
C LEU A 93 -31.04 11.24 -26.11
N PHE A 94 -29.72 11.06 -26.17
CA PHE A 94 -28.77 12.15 -26.08
C PHE A 94 -27.76 12.08 -27.24
N THR A 95 -27.54 13.20 -27.87
CA THR A 95 -26.53 13.34 -28.91
C THR A 95 -25.12 13.20 -28.33
N LYS A 96 -24.20 12.69 -29.12
CA LYS A 96 -22.79 12.58 -28.80
C LYS A 96 -22.19 13.97 -28.54
N GLY A 97 -21.45 14.11 -27.44
CA GLY A 97 -20.81 15.37 -27.04
C GLY A 97 -21.64 16.23 -26.08
N GLY A 98 -20.98 17.17 -25.40
CA GLY A 98 -21.59 18.10 -24.45
C GLY A 98 -20.72 18.28 -23.19
N LYS A 99 -21.21 19.13 -22.28
CA LYS A 99 -20.44 19.47 -21.06
C LYS A 99 -20.44 18.37 -20.01
N TYR A 100 -21.57 17.69 -19.83
CA TYR A 100 -21.74 16.70 -18.77
C TYR A 100 -22.58 15.51 -19.26
N VAL A 101 -22.16 14.30 -18.82
CA VAL A 101 -22.99 13.10 -18.81
C VAL A 101 -22.87 12.47 -17.45
N THR A 102 -23.97 11.94 -16.91
CA THR A 102 -23.99 11.19 -15.64
C THR A 102 -24.18 9.71 -15.93
N VAL A 103 -23.35 8.87 -15.33
CA VAL A 103 -23.45 7.42 -15.38
C VAL A 103 -23.87 6.92 -14.00
N VAL A 104 -24.99 6.19 -13.95
CA VAL A 104 -25.54 5.59 -12.71
C VAL A 104 -25.56 4.08 -12.81
N GLU A 105 -25.82 3.39 -11.69
CA GLU A 105 -25.81 1.94 -11.64
C GLU A 105 -27.10 1.30 -12.20
N GLY A 106 -28.25 1.86 -11.86
CA GLY A 106 -29.56 1.28 -12.16
C GLY A 106 -30.45 2.15 -13.06
N GLU A 107 -31.40 1.53 -13.72
CA GLU A 107 -32.35 2.21 -14.63
C GLU A 107 -33.24 3.20 -13.89
N TYR A 108 -33.71 2.84 -12.70
CA TYR A 108 -34.51 3.76 -11.87
C TYR A 108 -33.70 4.95 -11.40
N ASP A 109 -32.42 4.76 -11.11
CA ASP A 109 -31.53 5.87 -10.72
C ASP A 109 -31.31 6.82 -11.89
N ALA A 110 -31.21 6.28 -13.12
CA ALA A 110 -31.12 7.14 -14.31
C ALA A 110 -32.34 8.04 -14.45
N LEU A 111 -33.54 7.52 -14.22
CA LEU A 111 -34.77 8.33 -14.22
C LEU A 111 -34.79 9.37 -13.10
N ALA A 112 -34.46 8.97 -11.87
CA ALA A 112 -34.46 9.83 -10.70
C ALA A 112 -33.44 10.97 -10.84
N VAL A 113 -32.21 10.64 -11.20
CA VAL A 113 -31.11 11.60 -11.35
C VAL A 113 -31.40 12.56 -12.53
N TYR A 114 -31.89 12.05 -13.66
CA TYR A 114 -32.30 12.91 -14.78
C TYR A 114 -33.35 13.93 -14.35
N GLN A 115 -34.38 13.52 -13.62
CA GLN A 115 -35.41 14.40 -13.08
C GLN A 115 -34.83 15.42 -12.11
N MET A 116 -34.00 15.02 -11.14
CA MET A 116 -33.38 15.92 -10.17
C MET A 116 -32.46 16.95 -10.83
N LEU A 117 -31.78 16.58 -11.91
CA LEU A 117 -30.96 17.51 -12.71
C LEU A 117 -31.77 18.40 -13.65
N GLY A 118 -33.09 18.54 -13.41
CA GLY A 118 -34.00 19.41 -14.15
C GLY A 118 -34.28 18.95 -15.58
N SER A 119 -34.12 17.65 -15.86
CA SER A 119 -34.29 17.04 -17.20
C SER A 119 -33.45 17.67 -18.30
N LYS A 120 -32.29 18.20 -17.93
CA LYS A 120 -31.40 18.95 -18.81
C LYS A 120 -30.13 18.20 -19.23
N TRP A 121 -29.47 17.54 -18.26
CA TRP A 121 -28.20 16.87 -18.48
C TRP A 121 -28.39 15.39 -18.82
N PRO A 122 -27.61 14.83 -19.76
CA PRO A 122 -27.63 13.40 -20.08
C PRO A 122 -27.37 12.54 -18.84
N VAL A 123 -28.25 11.55 -18.63
CA VAL A 123 -28.09 10.53 -17.57
C VAL A 123 -28.32 9.16 -18.20
N VAL A 124 -27.38 8.25 -18.00
CA VAL A 124 -27.43 6.89 -18.52
C VAL A 124 -27.13 5.90 -17.38
N SER A 125 -27.64 4.67 -17.48
CA SER A 125 -27.22 3.62 -16.57
C SER A 125 -26.44 2.52 -17.26
N VAL A 126 -25.55 1.86 -16.51
CA VAL A 126 -24.85 0.67 -16.96
C VAL A 126 -25.83 -0.49 -17.10
N ARG A 127 -25.49 -1.48 -17.95
CA ARG A 127 -26.36 -2.63 -18.26
C ARG A 127 -26.33 -3.69 -17.16
N ASN A 128 -25.15 -3.94 -16.61
CA ASN A 128 -24.86 -5.11 -15.77
C ASN A 128 -24.61 -4.76 -14.30
N GLY A 129 -25.06 -3.57 -13.84
CA GLY A 129 -24.82 -3.09 -12.48
C GLY A 129 -23.32 -2.88 -12.18
N ALA A 130 -22.98 -2.70 -10.90
CA ALA A 130 -21.62 -2.40 -10.47
C ALA A 130 -20.57 -3.38 -10.99
N GLY A 131 -20.83 -4.69 -10.94
CA GLY A 131 -19.85 -5.71 -11.34
C GLY A 131 -19.50 -5.71 -12.82
N GLY A 132 -20.34 -5.14 -13.69
CA GLY A 132 -20.11 -5.02 -15.13
C GLY A 132 -19.82 -3.60 -15.61
N ALA A 133 -19.88 -2.61 -14.71
CA ALA A 133 -19.88 -1.19 -15.06
C ALA A 133 -18.66 -0.74 -15.87
N ALA A 134 -17.45 -1.10 -15.45
CA ALA A 134 -16.24 -0.73 -16.15
C ALA A 134 -16.18 -1.30 -17.58
N LYS A 135 -16.67 -2.53 -17.77
CA LYS A 135 -16.76 -3.17 -19.10
C LYS A 135 -17.79 -2.45 -19.97
N ASP A 136 -18.99 -2.20 -19.43
CA ASP A 136 -20.05 -1.51 -20.15
C ASP A 136 -19.62 -0.10 -20.60
N CYS A 137 -18.99 0.64 -19.71
CA CYS A 137 -18.46 1.98 -20.01
C CYS A 137 -17.31 1.95 -21.03
N LYS A 138 -16.44 0.93 -20.96
CA LYS A 138 -15.35 0.74 -21.93
C LYS A 138 -15.88 0.39 -23.33
N GLU A 139 -16.95 -0.41 -23.42
CA GLU A 139 -17.63 -0.69 -24.70
C GLU A 139 -18.26 0.56 -25.32
N GLN A 140 -18.65 1.55 -24.50
CA GLN A 140 -19.23 2.83 -24.93
C GLN A 140 -18.22 4.00 -24.79
N TYR A 141 -16.94 3.69 -24.80
CA TYR A 141 -15.85 4.67 -24.56
C TYR A 141 -15.95 5.89 -25.48
N GLU A 142 -16.14 5.69 -26.78
CA GLU A 142 -16.20 6.81 -27.74
C GLU A 142 -17.36 7.76 -27.47
N TRP A 143 -18.52 7.22 -27.06
CA TRP A 143 -19.68 8.04 -26.75
C TRP A 143 -19.48 8.80 -25.43
N LEU A 144 -19.08 8.11 -24.36
CA LEU A 144 -18.84 8.73 -23.05
C LEU A 144 -17.69 9.75 -23.11
N SER A 145 -16.59 9.42 -23.75
CA SER A 145 -15.42 10.31 -23.84
C SER A 145 -15.66 11.55 -24.71
N SER A 146 -16.75 11.60 -25.47
CA SER A 146 -17.13 12.81 -26.22
C SER A 146 -17.61 13.95 -25.34
N PHE A 147 -17.99 13.68 -24.10
CA PHE A 147 -18.36 14.72 -23.13
C PHE A 147 -17.14 15.30 -22.43
N GLU A 148 -17.23 16.57 -22.00
CA GLU A 148 -16.14 17.22 -21.27
C GLU A 148 -15.98 16.66 -19.86
N ASN A 149 -17.08 16.31 -19.20
CA ASN A 149 -17.11 15.75 -17.83
C ASN A 149 -18.05 14.54 -17.79
N ILE A 150 -17.58 13.48 -17.14
CA ILE A 150 -18.35 12.25 -16.90
C ILE A 150 -18.54 12.14 -15.41
N VAL A 151 -19.77 12.36 -14.91
CA VAL A 151 -20.06 12.22 -13.47
C VAL A 151 -20.53 10.80 -13.21
N ILE A 152 -19.79 10.07 -12.38
CA ILE A 152 -20.09 8.70 -11.98
C ILE A 152 -20.86 8.76 -10.66
N CYS A 153 -22.10 8.34 -10.65
CA CYS A 153 -23.01 8.39 -9.52
C CYS A 153 -23.55 6.98 -9.25
N PHE A 154 -22.73 6.13 -8.63
CA PHE A 154 -23.09 4.77 -8.27
C PHE A 154 -23.56 4.67 -6.82
N ASP A 155 -24.02 3.47 -6.43
CA ASP A 155 -24.53 3.22 -5.09
C ASP A 155 -23.46 3.54 -4.02
N ASN A 156 -23.90 4.11 -2.89
CA ASN A 156 -23.01 4.50 -1.79
C ASN A 156 -22.68 3.32 -0.87
N ASP A 157 -22.47 2.14 -1.44
CA ASP A 157 -21.93 0.98 -0.74
C ASP A 157 -20.52 0.64 -1.26
N GLU A 158 -19.82 -0.30 -0.62
CA GLU A 158 -18.44 -0.64 -0.97
C GLU A 158 -18.29 -1.15 -2.41
N VAL A 159 -19.31 -1.87 -2.91
CA VAL A 159 -19.30 -2.43 -4.27
C VAL A 159 -19.47 -1.30 -5.29
N GLY A 160 -20.39 -0.37 -5.05
CA GLY A 160 -20.61 0.80 -5.90
C GLY A 160 -19.41 1.74 -5.92
N LYS A 161 -18.77 1.98 -4.76
CA LYS A 161 -17.55 2.80 -4.67
C LYS A 161 -16.39 2.20 -5.47
N GLN A 162 -16.15 0.90 -5.33
CA GLN A 162 -15.12 0.20 -6.11
C GLN A 162 -15.41 0.24 -7.62
N ALA A 163 -16.66 0.03 -8.02
CA ALA A 163 -17.07 0.12 -9.40
C ALA A 163 -16.90 1.55 -9.96
N ALA A 164 -17.22 2.57 -9.17
CA ALA A 164 -17.02 3.97 -9.55
C ALA A 164 -15.55 4.28 -9.82
N GLN A 165 -14.64 3.82 -8.98
CA GLN A 165 -13.19 3.96 -9.17
C GLN A 165 -12.72 3.23 -10.44
N GLN A 166 -13.20 2.01 -10.69
CA GLN A 166 -12.85 1.25 -11.90
C GLN A 166 -13.33 1.96 -13.18
N VAL A 167 -14.54 2.53 -13.18
CA VAL A 167 -15.06 3.34 -14.31
C VAL A 167 -14.27 4.63 -14.45
N ALA A 168 -13.94 5.31 -13.36
CA ALA A 168 -13.16 6.54 -13.38
C ALA A 168 -11.77 6.33 -13.98
N ALA A 169 -11.13 5.19 -13.70
CA ALA A 169 -9.85 4.83 -14.30
C ALA A 169 -9.91 4.68 -15.83
N VAL A 170 -11.05 4.29 -16.40
CA VAL A 170 -11.25 4.21 -17.86
C VAL A 170 -11.24 5.60 -18.49
N PHE A 171 -11.71 6.62 -17.76
CA PHE A 171 -11.86 8.01 -18.28
C PHE A 171 -10.98 8.99 -17.50
N ALA A 172 -9.76 8.60 -17.21
CA ALA A 172 -8.81 9.43 -16.45
C ALA A 172 -8.73 10.86 -16.99
N GLY A 173 -8.84 11.84 -16.09
CA GLY A 173 -8.85 13.27 -16.41
C GLY A 173 -10.19 13.86 -16.85
N LYS A 174 -11.26 13.03 -17.00
CA LYS A 174 -12.63 13.50 -17.30
C LYS A 174 -13.67 13.00 -16.31
N ALA A 175 -13.39 11.87 -15.67
CA ALA A 175 -14.31 11.24 -14.72
C ALA A 175 -14.30 11.97 -13.39
N LYS A 176 -15.47 12.31 -12.91
CA LYS A 176 -15.74 12.89 -11.59
C LYS A 176 -16.60 11.92 -10.80
N VAL A 177 -16.23 11.63 -9.56
CA VAL A 177 -16.98 10.73 -8.72
C VAL A 177 -17.91 11.50 -7.79
N PHE A 178 -19.19 11.17 -7.83
CA PHE A 178 -20.18 11.70 -6.91
C PHE A 178 -19.99 11.08 -5.53
N LYS A 179 -19.77 11.91 -4.52
CA LYS A 179 -19.64 11.45 -3.13
C LYS A 179 -21.03 11.45 -2.47
N GLY A 180 -21.58 10.27 -2.21
CA GLY A 180 -22.83 10.06 -1.50
C GLY A 180 -22.82 10.60 -0.07
N ILE A 181 -23.97 10.51 0.60
CA ILE A 181 -24.14 10.86 2.02
C ILE A 181 -24.62 9.61 2.74
N ASP A 182 -24.16 9.42 3.98
CA ASP A 182 -24.67 8.36 4.83
C ASP A 182 -26.18 8.46 5.01
N GLY A 183 -26.87 7.33 4.85
CA GLY A 183 -28.33 7.26 4.90
C GLY A 183 -29.03 7.31 3.56
N TYR A 184 -28.34 7.62 2.46
CA TYR A 184 -28.86 7.56 1.09
C TYR A 184 -27.99 6.65 0.25
N LYS A 185 -28.58 5.56 -0.26
CA LYS A 185 -27.85 4.56 -1.02
C LYS A 185 -27.60 4.99 -2.46
N ASP A 186 -28.66 5.48 -3.12
CA ASP A 186 -28.70 5.73 -4.57
C ASP A 186 -29.46 7.02 -4.91
N GLY A 187 -29.54 7.32 -6.21
CA GLY A 187 -30.26 8.50 -6.69
C GLY A 187 -31.77 8.49 -6.38
N CYS A 188 -32.38 7.32 -6.35
CA CYS A 188 -33.78 7.17 -5.98
C CYS A 188 -34.03 7.53 -4.53
N ASP A 189 -33.13 7.21 -3.61
CA ASP A 189 -33.27 7.53 -2.18
C ASP A 189 -33.26 9.04 -1.96
N PHE A 190 -32.42 9.81 -2.65
CA PHE A 190 -32.44 11.27 -2.61
C PHE A 190 -33.76 11.85 -3.08
N LEU A 191 -34.28 11.35 -4.21
CA LEU A 191 -35.55 11.82 -4.76
C LEU A 191 -36.75 11.49 -3.82
N LEU A 192 -36.76 10.28 -3.27
CA LEU A 192 -37.79 9.84 -2.30
C LEU A 192 -37.79 10.70 -1.03
N ALA A 193 -36.60 11.05 -0.54
CA ALA A 193 -36.44 11.87 0.65
C ALA A 193 -36.72 13.39 0.43
N GLY A 194 -36.94 13.84 -0.81
CA GLY A 194 -37.07 15.26 -1.15
C GLY A 194 -35.79 16.07 -1.00
N LYS A 195 -34.66 15.42 -1.28
CA LYS A 195 -33.29 15.98 -1.14
C LYS A 195 -32.66 16.35 -2.49
N GLU A 196 -33.50 16.78 -3.43
CA GLU A 196 -33.08 17.12 -4.79
C GLU A 196 -32.01 18.21 -4.79
N LYS A 197 -32.16 19.24 -3.96
CA LYS A 197 -31.19 20.34 -3.88
C LYS A 197 -29.85 19.85 -3.37
N GLU A 198 -29.84 19.01 -2.33
CA GLU A 198 -28.61 18.47 -1.76
C GLU A 198 -27.89 17.53 -2.73
N PHE A 199 -28.64 16.75 -3.51
CA PHE A 199 -28.08 15.96 -4.61
C PHE A 199 -27.43 16.84 -5.67
N ILE A 200 -28.11 17.90 -6.12
CA ILE A 200 -27.60 18.83 -7.15
C ILE A 200 -26.32 19.52 -6.67
N ASP A 201 -26.30 20.03 -5.44
CA ASP A 201 -25.14 20.72 -4.87
C ASP A 201 -23.91 19.76 -4.86
N ARG A 202 -24.09 18.51 -4.47
CA ARG A 202 -23.02 17.49 -4.50
C ARG A 202 -22.64 17.06 -5.91
N TRP A 203 -23.59 17.00 -6.83
CA TRP A 203 -23.30 16.70 -8.22
C TRP A 203 -22.38 17.74 -8.85
N TRP A 204 -22.61 19.03 -8.53
CA TRP A 204 -21.72 20.11 -8.95
C TRP A 204 -20.37 20.09 -8.23
N ALA A 205 -20.33 19.63 -7.02
CA ALA A 205 -19.12 19.47 -6.21
C ALA A 205 -18.35 18.17 -6.52
N ALA A 206 -18.80 17.34 -7.47
CA ALA A 206 -18.10 16.12 -7.85
C ALA A 206 -16.69 16.44 -8.39
N GLU A 207 -15.68 15.83 -7.79
CA GLU A 207 -14.27 16.06 -8.07
C GLU A 207 -13.73 15.02 -9.05
N LEU A 208 -12.70 15.40 -9.79
CA LEU A 208 -11.95 14.45 -10.62
C LEU A 208 -11.38 13.35 -9.74
N GLU A 209 -11.59 12.10 -10.15
CA GLU A 209 -10.92 11.00 -9.52
C GLU A 209 -9.44 11.05 -9.85
N THR A 210 -8.62 11.20 -8.81
CA THR A 210 -7.18 11.16 -8.94
C THR A 210 -6.72 9.72 -8.73
N PRO A 211 -5.85 9.19 -9.61
CA PRO A 211 -5.27 7.86 -9.40
C PRO A 211 -4.58 7.77 -8.03
N ASP A 212 -4.60 6.59 -7.43
CA ASP A 212 -3.91 6.32 -6.17
C ASP A 212 -2.47 6.84 -6.20
N GLY A 213 -2.07 7.52 -5.14
CA GLY A 213 -0.73 8.09 -5.01
C GLY A 213 -0.55 9.51 -5.56
N ILE A 214 -1.59 10.11 -6.20
CA ILE A 214 -1.57 11.53 -6.58
C ILE A 214 -2.38 12.33 -5.55
N VAL A 215 -1.69 13.18 -4.79
CA VAL A 215 -2.29 14.03 -3.76
C VAL A 215 -2.23 15.49 -4.19
N ALA A 216 -3.34 16.21 -4.07
CA ALA A 216 -3.36 17.64 -4.31
C ALA A 216 -2.56 18.36 -3.22
N GLY A 217 -1.51 19.11 -3.59
CA GLY A 217 -0.67 19.81 -2.63
C GLY A 217 -1.43 20.76 -1.69
N SER A 218 -2.55 21.32 -2.16
CA SER A 218 -3.43 22.20 -1.37
C SER A 218 -4.14 21.48 -0.22
N SER A 219 -4.29 20.16 -0.26
CA SER A 219 -4.91 19.37 0.83
C SER A 219 -3.95 19.00 1.96
N LEU A 220 -2.65 19.26 1.78
CA LEU A 220 -1.61 18.83 2.74
C LEU A 220 -1.34 19.85 3.87
N TRP A 221 -2.11 20.94 3.97
CA TRP A 221 -1.83 21.99 4.93
C TRP A 221 -1.77 21.52 6.37
N GLU A 222 -2.72 20.69 6.80
CA GLU A 222 -2.77 20.16 8.17
C GLU A 222 -1.55 19.28 8.45
N GLU A 223 -1.14 18.46 7.49
CA GLU A 223 -0.02 17.55 7.62
C GLU A 223 1.33 18.32 7.66
N VAL A 224 1.55 19.28 6.75
CA VAL A 224 2.82 20.02 6.67
C VAL A 224 2.95 21.11 7.72
N SER A 225 1.86 21.58 8.32
CA SER A 225 1.87 22.55 9.43
C SER A 225 2.10 21.90 10.80
N ALA A 226 1.96 20.57 10.90
CA ALA A 226 2.26 19.86 12.12
C ALA A 226 3.77 19.94 12.47
N PRO A 227 4.15 20.09 13.76
CA PRO A 227 5.55 20.11 14.15
C PRO A 227 6.27 18.83 13.73
N MET A 228 7.46 18.97 13.12
CA MET A 228 8.28 17.82 12.76
C MET A 228 8.78 17.08 14.00
N VAL A 229 8.49 15.79 14.09
CA VAL A 229 9.05 14.91 15.13
C VAL A 229 10.51 14.59 14.77
N LYS A 230 11.44 14.76 15.70
CA LYS A 230 12.87 14.51 15.45
C LYS A 230 13.12 13.03 15.11
N ALA A 231 12.62 12.12 15.95
CA ALA A 231 12.75 10.67 15.80
C ALA A 231 11.77 9.96 16.74
N ASP A 232 11.54 8.66 16.48
CA ASP A 232 10.77 7.79 17.38
C ASP A 232 11.60 7.34 18.59
N CYS A 233 12.92 7.20 18.40
CA CYS A 233 13.89 6.91 19.46
C CYS A 233 15.25 7.52 19.11
N ASP A 234 15.99 8.00 20.10
CA ASP A 234 17.38 8.39 19.93
C ASP A 234 18.30 7.16 19.82
N TYR A 235 19.49 7.35 19.25
CA TYR A 235 20.58 6.38 19.34
C TYR A 235 21.20 6.42 20.74
N PRO A 236 21.84 5.34 21.23
CA PRO A 236 22.52 5.33 22.53
C PRO A 236 23.76 6.24 22.58
N TRP A 237 24.16 6.81 21.46
CA TRP A 237 25.37 7.61 21.31
C TRP A 237 25.05 9.00 20.76
N GLU A 238 25.56 10.04 21.46
CA GLU A 238 25.24 11.44 21.19
C GLU A 238 25.72 11.88 19.81
N GLY A 239 26.98 11.55 19.46
CA GLY A 239 27.53 11.95 18.16
C GLY A 239 26.81 11.33 16.96
N LEU A 240 26.13 10.21 17.14
CA LEU A 240 25.26 9.65 16.07
C LEU A 240 23.94 10.40 15.98
N ASN A 241 23.37 10.84 17.12
CA ASN A 241 22.16 11.65 17.15
C ASN A 241 22.35 13.03 16.51
N ASP A 242 23.51 13.66 16.74
CA ASP A 242 23.85 14.97 16.17
C ASP A 242 23.79 14.99 14.64
N LEU A 243 24.21 13.90 13.99
CA LEU A 243 24.18 13.77 12.54
C LEU A 243 22.80 13.30 12.01
N THR A 244 22.10 12.44 12.77
CA THR A 244 20.95 11.68 12.27
C THR A 244 19.60 12.10 12.84
N TYR A 245 19.59 12.82 13.96
CA TYR A 245 18.42 13.16 14.77
C TYR A 245 17.71 11.95 15.41
N GLY A 246 18.30 10.73 15.36
CA GLY A 246 17.77 9.51 15.96
C GLY A 246 17.20 8.50 14.94
N ILE A 247 16.48 7.50 15.44
CA ILE A 247 15.89 6.38 14.70
C ILE A 247 14.44 6.72 14.38
N ARG A 248 14.05 6.59 13.10
CA ARG A 248 12.68 6.87 12.64
C ARG A 248 12.03 5.61 12.06
N THR A 249 10.76 5.43 12.36
CA THR A 249 9.92 4.46 11.67
C THR A 249 9.73 4.86 10.20
N GLY A 250 9.49 3.89 9.33
CA GLY A 250 9.44 4.12 7.89
C GLY A 250 10.81 4.22 7.20
N GLU A 251 11.92 4.05 7.93
CA GLU A 251 13.27 4.07 7.36
C GLU A 251 13.92 2.68 7.26
N LEU A 252 14.66 2.49 6.18
CA LEU A 252 15.56 1.36 5.95
C LEU A 252 16.99 1.80 6.26
N VAL A 253 17.54 1.34 7.38
CA VAL A 253 18.88 1.66 7.84
C VAL A 253 19.81 0.48 7.57
N THR A 254 20.93 0.71 6.88
CA THR A 254 21.97 -0.32 6.67
C THR A 254 23.17 -0.05 7.57
N VAL A 255 23.54 -1.03 8.38
CA VAL A 255 24.80 -1.05 9.14
C VAL A 255 25.81 -1.91 8.40
N THR A 256 27.00 -1.38 8.15
CA THR A 256 28.04 -2.09 7.41
C THR A 256 29.40 -2.00 8.10
N ALA A 257 30.18 -3.08 7.95
CA ALA A 257 31.54 -3.15 8.42
C ALA A 257 32.26 -4.37 7.82
N GLY A 258 33.56 -4.44 7.93
CA GLY A 258 34.30 -5.67 7.72
C GLY A 258 33.88 -6.80 8.66
N SER A 259 34.32 -8.03 8.38
CA SER A 259 34.01 -9.18 9.22
C SER A 259 34.64 -9.03 10.62
N GLY A 260 33.93 -9.43 11.67
CA GLY A 260 34.42 -9.39 13.05
C GLY A 260 34.58 -8.01 13.70
N LEU A 261 34.11 -6.93 13.05
CA LEU A 261 34.26 -5.56 13.55
C LEU A 261 33.13 -5.08 14.47
N GLY A 262 32.27 -5.97 14.97
CA GLY A 262 31.30 -5.66 16.03
C GLY A 262 29.91 -5.24 15.55
N LYS A 263 29.50 -5.55 14.28
CA LYS A 263 28.16 -5.23 13.77
C LYS A 263 27.02 -5.74 14.66
N SER A 264 27.03 -7.03 14.98
CA SER A 264 25.99 -7.63 15.83
C SER A 264 25.97 -7.05 17.24
N GLN A 265 27.15 -6.66 17.78
CA GLN A 265 27.22 -5.99 19.08
C GLN A 265 26.63 -4.57 19.01
N PHE A 266 26.89 -3.83 17.95
CA PHE A 266 26.29 -2.52 17.69
C PHE A 266 24.75 -2.63 17.66
N LEU A 267 24.21 -3.65 16.97
CA LEU A 267 22.77 -3.91 16.94
C LEU A 267 22.19 -4.24 18.33
N ARG A 268 22.91 -5.03 19.14
CA ARG A 268 22.46 -5.36 20.51
C ARG A 268 22.36 -4.13 21.41
N GLU A 269 23.30 -3.19 21.28
CA GLU A 269 23.23 -1.90 21.98
C GLU A 269 21.98 -1.10 21.54
N LEU A 270 21.68 -1.06 20.25
CA LEU A 270 20.45 -0.41 19.75
C LEU A 270 19.19 -1.08 20.32
N VAL A 271 19.12 -2.42 20.25
CA VAL A 271 17.96 -3.19 20.77
C VAL A 271 17.77 -2.90 22.27
N TRP A 272 18.84 -2.95 23.06
CA TRP A 272 18.80 -2.66 24.48
C TRP A 272 18.34 -1.24 24.75
N HIS A 273 18.89 -0.25 24.05
CA HIS A 273 18.52 1.14 24.20
C HIS A 273 17.04 1.40 23.88
N ILE A 274 16.53 0.86 22.74
CA ILE A 274 15.14 0.99 22.36
C ILE A 274 14.22 0.33 23.41
N LEU A 275 14.60 -0.84 23.92
CA LEU A 275 13.86 -1.55 24.96
C LEU A 275 13.75 -0.71 26.26
N GLN A 276 14.77 0.08 26.59
CA GLN A 276 14.80 0.97 27.74
C GLN A 276 14.02 2.28 27.53
N LYS A 277 14.07 2.83 26.31
CA LYS A 277 13.54 4.16 26.00
C LYS A 277 12.09 4.15 25.53
N THR A 278 11.61 3.04 25.00
CA THR A 278 10.27 2.93 24.41
C THR A 278 9.48 1.79 25.08
N GLN A 279 8.19 1.70 24.75
CA GLN A 279 7.34 0.56 25.09
C GLN A 279 7.02 -0.30 23.87
N ASP A 280 7.73 -0.08 22.76
CA ASP A 280 7.47 -0.72 21.48
C ASP A 280 8.01 -2.15 21.41
N ASN A 281 7.39 -2.96 20.57
CA ASN A 281 7.85 -4.31 20.29
C ASN A 281 8.98 -4.30 19.26
N ILE A 282 9.92 -5.22 19.43
CA ILE A 282 11.14 -5.33 18.62
C ILE A 282 11.27 -6.74 18.07
N GLY A 283 11.49 -6.87 16.77
CA GLY A 283 11.75 -8.13 16.09
C GLY A 283 13.25 -8.34 15.83
N LEU A 284 13.77 -9.52 16.18
CA LEU A 284 15.18 -9.88 16.02
C LEU A 284 15.32 -11.07 15.08
N MET A 285 15.96 -10.87 13.94
CA MET A 285 16.25 -11.89 12.93
C MET A 285 17.77 -12.00 12.75
N PHE A 286 18.44 -12.63 13.73
CA PHE A 286 19.91 -12.84 13.70
C PHE A 286 20.20 -14.20 13.09
N LEU A 287 20.47 -14.22 11.79
CA LEU A 287 20.55 -15.45 10.99
C LEU A 287 21.86 -16.23 11.15
N GLU A 288 22.88 -15.65 11.80
CA GLU A 288 24.17 -16.31 12.07
C GLU A 288 24.21 -16.96 13.47
N GLU A 289 23.21 -16.74 14.30
CA GLU A 289 23.27 -17.17 15.69
C GLU A 289 22.02 -18.00 16.05
N SER A 290 22.20 -18.93 16.97
CA SER A 290 21.04 -19.60 17.57
C SER A 290 20.24 -18.63 18.44
N VAL A 291 18.94 -18.86 18.55
CA VAL A 291 18.04 -18.06 19.42
C VAL A 291 18.57 -18.00 20.85
N LYS A 292 19.11 -19.11 21.38
CA LYS A 292 19.72 -19.15 22.72
C LYS A 292 20.90 -18.17 22.84
N LYS A 293 21.79 -18.11 21.84
CA LYS A 293 22.94 -17.20 21.84
C LYS A 293 22.48 -15.74 21.74
N THR A 294 21.53 -15.45 20.86
CA THR A 294 20.92 -14.11 20.74
C THR A 294 20.28 -13.68 22.08
N ALA A 295 19.48 -14.56 22.69
CA ALA A 295 18.85 -14.31 23.98
C ALA A 295 19.87 -13.97 25.08
N LEU A 296 20.89 -14.83 25.25
CA LEU A 296 21.95 -14.58 26.24
C LEU A 296 22.73 -13.28 25.96
N SER A 297 22.95 -12.96 24.70
CA SER A 297 23.64 -11.72 24.32
C SER A 297 22.82 -10.47 24.61
N ILE A 298 21.49 -10.51 24.44
CA ILE A 298 20.62 -9.39 24.85
C ILE A 298 20.53 -9.29 26.38
N MET A 299 20.41 -10.40 27.09
CA MET A 299 20.45 -10.42 28.55
C MET A 299 21.78 -9.86 29.09
N SER A 300 22.89 -10.08 28.39
CA SER A 300 24.21 -9.54 28.71
C SER A 300 24.22 -8.02 28.76
N MET A 301 23.39 -7.35 27.94
CA MET A 301 23.28 -5.88 27.94
C MET A 301 22.73 -5.36 29.27
N SER A 302 21.69 -6.00 29.80
CA SER A 302 21.10 -5.66 31.09
C SER A 302 22.04 -6.01 32.24
N ALA A 303 22.65 -7.18 32.22
CA ALA A 303 23.55 -7.65 33.29
C ALA A 303 24.90 -6.91 33.31
N ASN A 304 25.24 -6.14 32.27
CA ASN A 304 26.60 -5.61 32.04
C ASN A 304 27.68 -6.71 32.19
N THR A 305 27.39 -7.91 31.73
CA THR A 305 28.21 -9.10 31.90
C THR A 305 27.97 -10.04 30.71
N PRO A 306 29.00 -10.57 30.02
CA PRO A 306 28.83 -11.38 28.80
C PRO A 306 28.36 -12.81 29.13
N LEU A 307 27.06 -12.97 29.41
CA LEU A 307 26.44 -14.24 29.85
C LEU A 307 26.54 -15.40 28.87
N HIS A 308 26.95 -15.15 27.64
CA HIS A 308 27.17 -16.15 26.61
C HIS A 308 28.55 -16.82 26.68
N LEU A 309 29.45 -16.29 27.53
CA LEU A 309 30.79 -16.85 27.73
C LEU A 309 30.76 -17.91 28.83
N PRO A 310 31.45 -19.05 28.65
CA PRO A 310 31.40 -20.17 29.61
C PRO A 310 32.05 -19.86 30.96
N ASP A 311 33.07 -18.98 30.96
CA ASP A 311 33.86 -18.66 32.16
C ASP A 311 33.27 -17.54 33.02
N VAL A 312 32.05 -17.12 32.69
CA VAL A 312 31.35 -16.05 33.40
C VAL A 312 30.39 -16.65 34.42
N GLU A 313 30.72 -16.47 35.69
CA GLU A 313 29.88 -16.91 36.81
C GLU A 313 28.88 -15.80 37.18
N VAL A 314 27.60 -16.14 37.13
CA VAL A 314 26.49 -15.29 37.59
C VAL A 314 25.50 -16.15 38.37
N SER A 315 24.91 -15.60 39.43
CA SER A 315 23.90 -16.30 40.18
C SER A 315 22.60 -16.49 39.34
N GLN A 316 21.75 -17.44 39.79
CA GLN A 316 20.46 -17.65 39.13
C GLN A 316 19.55 -16.43 39.28
N GLU A 317 19.65 -15.71 40.40
CA GLU A 317 18.91 -14.46 40.65
C GLU A 317 19.31 -13.37 39.62
N GLN A 318 20.62 -13.12 39.48
CA GLN A 318 21.13 -12.15 38.49
C GLN A 318 20.74 -12.52 37.06
N ARG A 319 20.77 -13.82 36.74
CA ARG A 319 20.32 -14.31 35.42
C ARG A 319 18.82 -14.10 35.22
N LYS A 320 18.03 -14.30 36.28
CA LYS A 320 16.58 -14.08 36.26
C LYS A 320 16.25 -12.58 36.11
N GLU A 321 16.93 -11.72 36.86
CA GLU A 321 16.79 -10.25 36.73
C GLU A 321 17.10 -9.78 35.28
N ALA A 322 18.21 -10.26 34.71
CA ALA A 322 18.57 -9.93 33.33
C ALA A 322 17.52 -10.43 32.32
N PHE A 323 16.93 -11.61 32.56
CA PHE A 323 15.85 -12.14 31.75
C PHE A 323 14.59 -11.27 31.86
N ASP A 324 14.17 -10.92 33.07
CA ASP A 324 12.96 -10.12 33.32
C ASP A 324 13.08 -8.70 32.74
N ALA A 325 14.27 -8.11 32.80
CA ALA A 325 14.54 -6.79 32.22
C ALA A 325 14.61 -6.78 30.68
N THR A 326 14.72 -7.94 30.04
CA THR A 326 14.88 -8.06 28.59
C THR A 326 13.77 -8.93 27.98
N LEU A 327 13.97 -10.22 27.84
CA LEU A 327 13.06 -11.19 27.24
C LEU A 327 11.74 -11.28 28.01
N GLY A 328 11.79 -11.21 29.34
CA GLY A 328 10.64 -11.25 30.24
C GLY A 328 9.68 -10.07 30.08
N THR A 329 10.09 -9.01 29.42
CA THR A 329 9.21 -7.86 29.08
C THR A 329 8.09 -8.23 28.11
N GLY A 330 8.22 -9.37 27.40
CA GLY A 330 7.27 -9.79 26.34
C GLY A 330 7.34 -8.96 25.05
N ARG A 331 8.28 -8.01 24.94
CA ARG A 331 8.41 -7.09 23.80
C ARG A 331 9.45 -7.50 22.77
N LEU A 332 10.24 -8.53 23.03
CA LEU A 332 11.28 -9.05 22.13
C LEU A 332 10.81 -10.32 21.43
N TYR A 333 10.78 -10.31 20.12
CA TYR A 333 10.40 -11.46 19.27
C TYR A 333 11.62 -11.93 18.49
N LEU A 334 12.09 -13.14 18.76
CA LEU A 334 13.28 -13.73 18.16
C LEU A 334 12.88 -14.73 17.08
N PHE A 335 13.51 -14.61 15.91
CA PHE A 335 13.31 -15.56 14.82
C PHE A 335 14.27 -16.75 14.93
N ASP A 336 13.69 -17.94 15.03
CA ASP A 336 14.45 -19.20 14.94
C ASP A 336 14.47 -19.67 13.49
N HIS A 337 15.66 -19.68 12.89
CA HIS A 337 15.81 -19.86 11.44
C HIS A 337 15.99 -21.32 11.00
N PHE A 338 15.36 -22.28 11.67
CA PHE A 338 15.33 -23.65 11.17
C PHE A 338 14.54 -23.74 9.87
N GLY A 339 15.23 -23.89 8.74
CA GLY A 339 14.62 -24.09 7.43
C GLY A 339 15.05 -23.08 6.35
N SER A 340 14.20 -22.92 5.34
CA SER A 340 14.48 -22.10 4.16
C SER A 340 14.69 -20.63 4.50
N THR A 341 15.85 -20.10 4.11
CA THR A 341 16.24 -18.69 4.14
C THR A 341 15.86 -17.97 2.83
N SER A 342 14.86 -18.47 2.09
CA SER A 342 14.41 -17.79 0.87
C SER A 342 13.95 -16.36 1.16
N ILE A 343 14.16 -15.47 0.19
CA ILE A 343 13.78 -14.04 0.29
C ILE A 343 12.33 -13.89 0.72
N ASP A 344 11.41 -14.61 0.10
CA ASP A 344 9.97 -14.47 0.37
C ASP A 344 9.59 -14.95 1.78
N ASN A 345 10.25 -16.00 2.29
CA ASN A 345 10.06 -16.44 3.67
C ASN A 345 10.51 -15.37 4.67
N ILE A 346 11.67 -14.77 4.47
CA ILE A 346 12.18 -13.69 5.34
C ILE A 346 11.23 -12.49 5.31
N LEU A 347 10.79 -12.05 4.13
CA LEU A 347 9.84 -10.94 3.98
C LEU A 347 8.52 -11.22 4.69
N ASN A 348 7.98 -12.43 4.56
CA ASN A 348 6.76 -12.83 5.25
C ASN A 348 6.93 -12.83 6.79
N ARG A 349 8.11 -13.21 7.31
CA ARG A 349 8.40 -13.13 8.75
C ARG A 349 8.52 -11.69 9.22
N VAL A 350 9.20 -10.82 8.47
CA VAL A 350 9.27 -9.39 8.80
C VAL A 350 7.86 -8.78 8.78
N ARG A 351 7.03 -9.10 7.77
CA ARG A 351 5.63 -8.65 7.72
C ARG A 351 4.81 -9.13 8.92
N PHE A 352 5.00 -10.39 9.33
CA PHE A 352 4.34 -10.93 10.50
C PHE A 352 4.80 -10.25 11.80
N LEU A 353 6.11 -9.99 11.97
CA LEU A 353 6.63 -9.23 13.10
C LEU A 353 6.02 -7.83 13.16
N ALA A 354 5.95 -7.14 12.02
CA ALA A 354 5.37 -5.81 11.92
C ALA A 354 3.86 -5.78 12.21
N LYS A 355 3.07 -6.54 11.44
CA LYS A 355 1.60 -6.47 11.47
C LYS A 355 0.97 -7.40 12.50
N GLY A 356 1.55 -8.58 12.73
CA GLY A 356 1.02 -9.59 13.66
C GLY A 356 1.47 -9.37 15.09
N MET A 357 2.75 -9.01 15.31
CA MET A 357 3.32 -8.77 16.63
C MET A 357 3.42 -7.28 16.98
N GLY A 358 3.06 -6.38 16.08
CA GLY A 358 3.12 -4.94 16.31
C GLY A 358 4.53 -4.40 16.53
N CYS A 359 5.56 -5.06 15.97
CA CYS A 359 6.93 -4.58 16.08
C CYS A 359 7.11 -3.29 15.29
N LYS A 360 7.56 -2.23 15.94
CA LYS A 360 7.96 -0.98 15.26
C LYS A 360 9.41 -1.01 14.78
N TYR A 361 10.25 -1.80 15.40
CA TYR A 361 11.67 -1.95 15.07
C TYR A 361 11.95 -3.41 14.72
N VAL A 362 12.61 -3.65 13.59
CA VAL A 362 13.05 -4.98 13.18
C VAL A 362 14.53 -4.94 12.81
N PHE A 363 15.30 -5.90 13.31
CA PHE A 363 16.74 -6.04 13.09
C PHE A 363 17.00 -7.31 12.31
N LEU A 364 17.72 -7.20 11.17
CA LEU A 364 18.06 -8.32 10.29
C LEU A 364 19.59 -8.43 10.12
N ASP A 365 20.20 -9.41 10.77
CA ASP A 365 21.65 -9.69 10.72
C ASP A 365 21.88 -11.09 10.13
N HIS A 366 22.39 -11.23 8.87
CA HIS A 366 22.64 -10.24 7.83
C HIS A 366 22.08 -10.68 6.48
N ILE A 367 21.91 -9.72 5.54
CA ILE A 367 21.28 -9.98 4.24
C ILE A 367 22.04 -10.95 3.33
N SER A 368 23.38 -11.07 3.47
CA SER A 368 24.20 -11.95 2.61
C SER A 368 23.87 -13.44 2.79
N ILE A 369 23.37 -13.87 3.95
CA ILE A 369 22.93 -15.26 4.16
C ILE A 369 21.73 -15.59 3.27
N ILE A 370 20.81 -14.64 3.13
CA ILE A 370 19.61 -14.81 2.31
C ILE A 370 19.99 -14.96 0.83
N VAL A 371 21.00 -14.21 0.42
CA VAL A 371 21.52 -14.24 -0.97
C VAL A 371 22.28 -15.53 -1.26
N SER A 372 23.10 -16.00 -0.29
CA SER A 372 23.89 -17.24 -0.47
C SER A 372 23.03 -18.51 -0.52
N ALA A 373 21.80 -18.45 -0.06
CA ALA A 373 20.86 -19.57 -0.11
C ALA A 373 20.16 -19.73 -1.47
N GLN A 374 20.40 -18.83 -2.43
CA GLN A 374 19.87 -18.95 -3.79
C GLN A 374 20.83 -19.74 -4.67
N GLU A 375 20.40 -20.90 -5.15
CA GLU A 375 21.19 -21.75 -6.05
C GLU A 375 21.38 -21.07 -7.43
N GLY A 376 22.63 -20.81 -7.82
CA GLY A 376 23.02 -20.51 -9.21
C GLY A 376 22.76 -19.10 -9.73
N GLY A 377 22.48 -18.11 -8.86
CA GLY A 377 22.19 -16.73 -9.25
C GLY A 377 23.37 -15.76 -9.18
N ASP A 378 23.27 -14.64 -9.92
CA ASP A 378 24.14 -13.48 -9.79
C ASP A 378 23.87 -12.80 -8.43
N GLU A 379 24.85 -12.83 -7.52
CA GLU A 379 24.77 -12.24 -6.17
C GLU A 379 24.30 -10.78 -6.21
N ARG A 380 24.67 -10.02 -7.23
CA ARG A 380 24.25 -8.63 -7.39
C ARG A 380 22.74 -8.51 -7.60
N LYS A 381 22.21 -9.33 -8.51
CA LYS A 381 20.74 -9.33 -8.79
C LYS A 381 19.94 -9.74 -7.57
N ALA A 382 20.42 -10.73 -6.82
CA ALA A 382 19.77 -11.17 -5.60
C ALA A 382 19.78 -10.09 -4.51
N ILE A 383 20.87 -9.34 -4.36
CA ILE A 383 20.93 -8.18 -3.44
C ILE A 383 20.00 -7.06 -3.90
N ASP A 384 19.94 -6.78 -5.22
CA ASP A 384 19.03 -5.76 -5.76
C ASP A 384 17.56 -6.12 -5.50
N GLU A 385 17.20 -7.38 -5.72
CA GLU A 385 15.86 -7.88 -5.48
C GLU A 385 15.49 -7.79 -4.00
N ILE A 386 16.33 -8.28 -3.08
CA ILE A 386 16.02 -8.23 -1.65
C ILE A 386 15.92 -6.81 -1.14
N MET A 387 16.84 -5.91 -1.52
CA MET A 387 16.80 -4.53 -1.07
C MET A 387 15.55 -3.80 -1.58
N THR A 388 15.15 -4.06 -2.82
CA THR A 388 13.90 -3.52 -3.39
C THR A 388 12.68 -4.00 -2.60
N LYS A 389 12.59 -5.30 -2.34
CA LYS A 389 11.49 -5.90 -1.57
C LYS A 389 11.48 -5.41 -0.11
N LEU A 390 12.64 -5.27 0.54
CA LEU A 390 12.75 -4.72 1.90
C LEU A 390 12.31 -3.25 1.94
N ARG A 391 12.69 -2.45 0.94
CA ARG A 391 12.22 -1.05 0.85
C ARG A 391 10.70 -0.96 0.70
N MET A 392 10.12 -1.76 -0.18
CA MET A 392 8.65 -1.84 -0.34
C MET A 392 7.97 -2.28 0.96
N LEU A 393 8.55 -3.25 1.67
CA LEU A 393 8.02 -3.73 2.95
C LEU A 393 8.05 -2.64 4.03
N VAL A 394 9.11 -1.86 4.11
CA VAL A 394 9.21 -0.71 5.03
C VAL A 394 8.13 0.32 4.72
N GLN A 395 7.89 0.64 3.44
CA GLN A 395 6.82 1.55 3.02
C GLN A 395 5.42 0.99 3.36
N GLU A 396 5.22 -0.32 3.17
CA GLU A 396 3.96 -1.01 3.47
C GLU A 396 3.64 -1.06 4.96
N THR A 397 4.66 -1.26 5.79
CA THR A 397 4.49 -1.56 7.22
C THR A 397 4.77 -0.38 8.15
N GLY A 398 5.51 0.61 7.67
CA GLY A 398 5.92 1.77 8.44
C GLY A 398 6.95 1.48 9.55
N ILE A 399 7.62 0.31 9.55
CA ILE A 399 8.61 -0.04 10.57
C ILE A 399 9.96 0.65 10.35
N ALA A 400 10.76 0.78 11.41
CA ALA A 400 12.20 1.00 11.31
C ALA A 400 12.87 -0.36 11.08
N LEU A 401 13.45 -0.57 9.90
CA LEU A 401 14.15 -1.80 9.54
C LEU A 401 15.66 -1.55 9.50
N VAL A 402 16.39 -2.18 10.43
CA VAL A 402 17.86 -2.13 10.47
C VAL A 402 18.43 -3.42 9.91
N VAL A 403 19.17 -3.31 8.82
CA VAL A 403 19.79 -4.47 8.15
C VAL A 403 21.31 -4.39 8.22
N VAL A 404 21.94 -5.54 8.33
CA VAL A 404 23.40 -5.66 8.26
C VAL A 404 23.83 -6.11 6.88
N SER A 405 24.85 -5.43 6.34
CA SER A 405 25.52 -5.81 5.10
C SER A 405 27.01 -5.88 5.28
N HIS A 406 27.66 -6.82 4.61
CA HIS A 406 29.11 -6.91 4.57
C HIS A 406 29.71 -5.97 3.53
N LEU A 407 30.95 -5.53 3.77
CA LEU A 407 31.78 -4.83 2.79
C LEU A 407 32.53 -5.81 1.89
N LYS A 408 32.83 -5.39 0.68
CA LYS A 408 33.82 -6.04 -0.17
C LYS A 408 35.19 -5.89 0.49
N ARG A 409 36.03 -6.90 0.34
CA ARG A 409 37.44 -6.77 0.74
C ARG A 409 38.11 -5.70 -0.13
N PRO A 410 38.76 -4.69 0.48
CA PRO A 410 39.50 -3.71 -0.28
C PRO A 410 40.77 -4.37 -0.91
N SER A 411 41.31 -3.75 -1.97
CA SER A 411 42.46 -4.22 -2.68
C SER A 411 43.75 -4.04 -1.88
N ASP A 412 43.77 -3.05 -1.00
CA ASP A 412 44.94 -2.65 -0.23
C ASP A 412 44.82 -3.02 1.24
N LYS A 413 44.64 -2.01 2.11
CA LYS A 413 44.53 -2.16 3.55
C LYS A 413 43.18 -2.79 3.93
N GLY A 414 43.18 -3.87 4.73
CA GLY A 414 42.00 -4.56 5.17
C GLY A 414 41.13 -3.70 6.11
N HIS A 415 39.84 -3.99 6.16
CA HIS A 415 38.93 -3.32 7.12
C HIS A 415 39.31 -3.63 8.57
N GLU A 416 39.84 -4.84 8.82
CA GLU A 416 40.42 -5.28 10.10
C GLU A 416 41.65 -4.50 10.52
N GLU A 417 42.32 -3.81 9.60
CA GLU A 417 43.46 -2.94 9.81
C GLU A 417 43.06 -1.46 9.93
N GLY A 418 41.74 -1.18 9.95
CA GLY A 418 41.18 0.16 10.11
C GLY A 418 41.04 0.96 8.82
N ALA A 419 40.89 0.29 7.67
CA ALA A 419 40.50 0.96 6.44
C ALA A 419 39.16 1.67 6.61
N ALA A 420 39.07 2.90 6.10
CA ALA A 420 37.82 3.65 6.13
C ALA A 420 36.71 3.00 5.30
N THR A 421 35.49 3.08 5.77
CA THR A 421 34.32 2.57 5.06
C THR A 421 33.82 3.57 4.03
N SER A 422 33.30 3.07 2.89
CA SER A 422 32.69 3.89 1.85
C SER A 422 31.51 3.19 1.21
N LEU A 423 30.59 3.95 0.59
CA LEU A 423 29.44 3.42 -0.14
C LEU A 423 29.88 2.52 -1.34
N ALA A 424 31.01 2.80 -1.95
CA ALA A 424 31.55 2.02 -3.06
C ALA A 424 32.00 0.60 -2.67
N GLN A 425 32.29 0.38 -1.38
CA GLN A 425 32.72 -0.89 -0.83
C GLN A 425 31.57 -1.78 -0.39
N LEU A 426 30.31 -1.34 -0.44
CA LEU A 426 29.17 -2.18 -0.15
C LEU A 426 29.14 -3.39 -1.08
N ARG A 427 28.95 -4.59 -0.49
CA ARG A 427 28.94 -5.84 -1.25
C ARG A 427 27.69 -5.91 -2.13
N GLY A 428 27.87 -6.31 -3.39
CA GLY A 428 26.79 -6.40 -4.36
C GLY A 428 26.74 -5.18 -5.28
N SER A 429 25.55 -4.62 -5.45
CA SER A 429 25.30 -3.49 -6.32
C SER A 429 25.17 -2.17 -5.56
N GLY A 430 25.03 -1.07 -6.30
CA GLY A 430 24.69 0.23 -5.74
C GLY A 430 23.32 0.28 -5.04
N SER A 431 22.49 -0.76 -5.14
CA SER A 431 21.12 -0.81 -4.61
C SER A 431 21.07 -0.61 -3.09
N ILE A 432 22.03 -1.17 -2.33
CA ILE A 432 22.12 -0.95 -0.88
C ILE A 432 22.25 0.55 -0.60
N ALA A 433 23.18 1.21 -1.29
CA ALA A 433 23.37 2.65 -1.14
C ALA A 433 22.17 3.45 -1.61
N GLN A 434 21.48 3.03 -2.69
CA GLN A 434 20.35 3.77 -3.26
C GLN A 434 19.07 3.62 -2.42
N LEU A 435 18.76 2.41 -1.99
CA LEU A 435 17.48 2.07 -1.36
C LEU A 435 17.45 2.30 0.15
N SER A 436 18.61 2.30 0.84
CA SER A 436 18.69 2.67 2.25
C SER A 436 18.44 4.17 2.44
N ASP A 437 17.71 4.53 3.47
CA ASP A 437 17.55 5.91 3.91
C ASP A 437 18.81 6.38 4.65
N MET A 438 19.43 5.49 5.41
CA MET A 438 20.66 5.73 6.14
C MET A 438 21.63 4.57 5.95
N VAL A 439 22.94 4.86 5.87
CA VAL A 439 24.02 3.87 5.87
C VAL A 439 25.03 4.26 6.92
N ILE A 440 25.27 3.36 7.87
CA ILE A 440 26.20 3.53 8.98
C ILE A 440 27.36 2.56 8.76
N GLY A 441 28.58 3.07 8.68
CA GLY A 441 29.82 2.31 8.58
C GLY A 441 30.53 2.20 9.93
N LEU A 442 31.01 1.01 10.28
CA LEU A 442 31.81 0.76 11.46
C LEU A 442 33.25 0.45 11.04
N GLU A 443 34.21 1.15 11.60
CA GLU A 443 35.63 1.09 11.29
C GLU A 443 36.43 0.77 12.57
N ARG A 444 37.28 -0.25 12.56
CA ARG A 444 38.13 -0.60 13.70
C ARG A 444 39.45 -1.20 13.22
N ASN A 445 40.57 -0.74 13.83
CA ASN A 445 41.85 -1.40 13.63
C ASN A 445 42.07 -2.45 14.72
N GLY A 446 41.68 -3.69 14.44
CA GLY A 446 41.84 -4.83 15.35
C GLY A 446 43.29 -5.27 15.57
N GLN A 447 44.25 -4.74 14.80
CA GLN A 447 45.69 -5.05 14.89
C GLN A 447 46.49 -3.91 15.50
N HIS A 448 45.85 -2.83 15.98
CA HIS A 448 46.52 -1.70 16.58
C HIS A 448 47.32 -2.15 17.83
N GLU A 449 48.51 -1.59 18.04
CA GLU A 449 49.38 -1.91 19.18
C GLU A 449 48.75 -1.49 20.52
N ASP A 450 48.16 -0.28 20.56
CA ASP A 450 47.43 0.20 21.70
C ASP A 450 46.08 -0.54 21.87
N LEU A 451 45.86 -1.11 23.05
CA LEU A 451 44.69 -1.90 23.39
C LEU A 451 43.38 -1.10 23.34
N THR A 452 43.46 0.18 23.69
CA THR A 452 42.28 1.04 23.68
C THR A 452 41.86 1.32 22.25
N GLU A 453 42.79 1.70 21.39
CA GLU A 453 42.54 1.93 19.98
C GLU A 453 42.08 0.62 19.28
N ARG A 454 42.69 -0.53 19.63
CA ARG A 454 42.28 -1.85 19.13
C ARG A 454 40.82 -2.18 19.44
N ASN A 455 40.30 -1.74 20.57
CA ASN A 455 38.91 -1.95 20.99
C ASN A 455 37.99 -0.77 20.66
N THR A 456 38.50 0.28 20.01
CA THR A 456 37.72 1.46 19.62
C THR A 456 37.18 1.30 18.21
N THR A 457 35.87 1.36 18.07
CA THR A 457 35.15 1.37 16.78
C THR A 457 34.76 2.80 16.45
N LYS A 458 35.18 3.30 15.30
CA LYS A 458 34.73 4.59 14.75
C LYS A 458 33.40 4.35 14.02
N VAL A 459 32.41 5.13 14.33
CA VAL A 459 31.10 5.12 13.65
C VAL A 459 31.07 6.27 12.65
N ARG A 460 30.69 5.97 11.44
CA ARG A 460 30.58 6.95 10.35
C ARG A 460 29.22 6.87 9.69
N VAL A 461 28.57 8.00 9.49
CA VAL A 461 27.39 8.10 8.64
C VAL A 461 27.83 8.25 7.19
N LEU A 462 27.59 7.23 6.38
CA LEU A 462 27.96 7.20 4.95
C LEU A 462 26.88 7.79 4.06
N LYS A 463 25.64 7.65 4.48
CA LYS A 463 24.44 8.21 3.80
C LYS A 463 23.40 8.58 4.84
N ASN A 464 22.77 9.72 4.63
CA ASN A 464 21.61 10.16 5.44
C ASN A 464 20.64 10.91 4.52
N ARG A 465 19.51 10.30 4.21
CA ARG A 465 18.49 10.91 3.33
C ARG A 465 17.70 11.97 4.05
N PHE A 466 17.57 11.88 5.37
CA PHE A 466 16.78 12.81 6.18
C PHE A 466 17.43 14.19 6.29
N SER A 467 18.69 14.26 6.74
CA SER A 467 19.38 15.54 6.94
C SER A 467 20.39 15.88 5.84
N GLY A 468 20.82 14.88 5.05
CA GLY A 468 21.95 15.01 4.11
C GLY A 468 23.31 15.03 4.78
N THR A 469 23.38 15.08 6.12
CA THR A 469 24.63 15.17 6.86
C THR A 469 25.32 13.81 6.94
N THR A 470 26.61 13.79 6.57
CA THR A 470 27.46 12.58 6.57
C THR A 470 28.81 12.88 7.22
N GLY A 471 29.52 11.86 7.64
CA GLY A 471 30.86 12.01 8.21
C GLY A 471 31.08 11.12 9.43
N PRO A 472 32.23 11.29 10.15
CA PRO A 472 32.45 10.62 11.41
C PRO A 472 31.44 11.11 12.46
N ALA A 473 30.83 10.17 13.18
CA ALA A 473 29.82 10.42 14.18
C ALA A 473 30.40 10.36 15.60
N CYS A 474 30.91 9.19 15.97
CA CYS A 474 31.45 8.95 17.32
C CYS A 474 32.50 7.84 17.33
N LYS A 475 33.16 7.68 18.46
CA LYS A 475 34.08 6.57 18.75
C LYS A 475 33.53 5.73 19.89
N LEU A 476 33.38 4.43 19.70
CA LEU A 476 32.79 3.49 20.66
C LEU A 476 33.90 2.59 21.22
N LEU A 477 34.14 2.62 22.50
CA LEU A 477 35.07 1.73 23.19
C LEU A 477 34.33 0.47 23.65
N TYR A 478 34.77 -0.69 23.14
CA TYR A 478 34.27 -1.98 23.62
C TYR A 478 34.96 -2.41 24.90
N ASN A 479 34.18 -2.65 25.94
CA ASN A 479 34.64 -3.17 27.24
C ASN A 479 34.40 -4.71 27.29
N LYS A 480 35.49 -5.47 27.32
CA LYS A 480 35.43 -6.94 27.35
C LYS A 480 34.75 -7.53 28.61
N HIS A 481 34.86 -6.83 29.75
CA HIS A 481 34.28 -7.29 31.01
C HIS A 481 32.76 -7.11 31.09
N THR A 482 32.28 -6.03 30.51
CA THR A 482 30.83 -5.74 30.48
C THR A 482 30.14 -6.16 29.20
N GLY A 483 30.89 -6.39 28.12
CA GLY A 483 30.34 -6.67 26.80
C GLY A 483 29.69 -5.44 26.12
N ARG A 484 29.89 -4.23 26.65
CA ARG A 484 29.24 -2.98 26.20
C ARG A 484 30.10 -2.15 25.27
N MET A 485 29.46 -1.37 24.41
CA MET A 485 30.08 -0.36 23.55
C MET A 485 29.66 1.03 24.01
N ASN A 486 30.56 1.75 24.71
CA ASN A 486 30.26 3.08 25.21
C ASN A 486 30.94 4.16 24.36
N GLU A 487 30.26 5.30 24.20
CA GLU A 487 30.84 6.44 23.51
C GLU A 487 32.04 6.99 24.30
N ARG A 488 33.14 7.18 23.60
CA ARG A 488 34.34 7.79 24.18
C ARG A 488 34.28 9.30 23.97
N GLN A 489 34.22 10.03 25.03
CA GLN A 489 34.37 11.48 24.97
C GLN A 489 35.82 11.79 24.49
N GLU A 490 35.96 12.61 23.45
CA GLU A 490 37.27 13.16 23.11
C GLU A 490 37.61 14.18 24.23
N GLU A 491 38.76 13.96 24.90
CA GLU A 491 39.29 15.00 25.76
C GLU A 491 39.51 16.23 24.87
N ALA A 492 38.85 17.34 25.22
CA ALA A 492 39.08 18.61 24.56
C ALA A 492 40.57 18.94 24.71
N LEU A 493 41.30 18.98 23.60
CA LEU A 493 42.69 19.43 23.51
C LEU A 493 42.79 20.91 23.81
#